data_9fb3a567ade49a055dda1d3d4baa5c6a
#
_entry.id   9fb3a567ade49a055dda1d3d4baa5c6a
#
_cell.length_a   1.000
_cell.length_b   1.000
_cell.length_c   1.000
_cell.angle_alpha   90.00
_cell.angle_beta   90.00
_cell.angle_gamma   90.00
#
_symmetry.space_group_name_H-M   'P 1'
#
loop_
_entity.id
_entity.type
_entity.pdbx_description
1 polymer ?
#
loop_
_entity_poly.entity_id
_entity_poly.type
_entity_poly.pdbx_seq_one_letter_code
_entity_poly.pdbx_strand_id
1 'polypeptide(L)'
;MLDIDHGTYPYVTSSNTVAGSACAGAGVGPDKISYVLGITKAYCTRVGEGPFPTELHDETGDLLRQKGNEFGAVTGRPRRCGWFDGAALRRAVQINGITGLAVMKLDVLDGLDVVKLGVGYKYEGETLSVMPAGAECRRQVRADL
;
A
#
# COMPACT_ATOMS: atom_id res chain seq x y z
N MET A 1 -3.02 -2.35 1.25
CA MET A 1 -4.39 -2.86 1.12
C MET A 1 -5.10 -2.68 2.46
N LEU A 2 -6.32 -2.17 2.46
CA LEU A 2 -7.11 -1.88 3.67
C LEU A 2 -8.33 -2.80 3.81
N ASP A 3 -8.28 -3.95 3.14
CA ASP A 3 -9.31 -4.99 3.22
C ASP A 3 -9.47 -5.50 4.66
N ILE A 4 -10.70 -5.79 5.08
CA ILE A 4 -10.99 -6.18 6.45
C ILE A 4 -10.31 -7.51 6.85
N ASP A 5 -10.18 -8.46 5.93
CA ASP A 5 -9.59 -9.78 6.20
C ASP A 5 -8.09 -9.82 5.93
N HIS A 6 -7.63 -9.08 4.90
CA HIS A 6 -6.25 -9.14 4.41
C HIS A 6 -5.42 -7.87 4.68
N GLY A 7 -6.01 -6.86 5.29
CA GLY A 7 -5.36 -5.60 5.61
C GLY A 7 -4.67 -5.58 6.97
N THR A 8 -4.29 -4.38 7.38
CA THR A 8 -3.60 -4.10 8.64
C THR A 8 -4.60 -3.87 9.79
N TYR A 9 -5.43 -4.87 10.09
CA TYR A 9 -6.39 -4.80 11.20
C TYR A 9 -5.74 -4.36 12.51
N PRO A 10 -6.35 -3.45 13.30
CA PRO A 10 -7.68 -2.87 13.15
C PRO A 10 -7.77 -1.64 12.24
N TYR A 11 -6.68 -1.23 11.58
CA TYR A 11 -6.60 -0.05 10.72
C TYR A 11 -6.98 -0.40 9.27
N VAL A 12 -8.23 -0.81 9.08
CA VAL A 12 -8.78 -1.28 7.80
C VAL A 12 -10.11 -0.60 7.50
N THR A 13 -10.60 -0.76 6.28
CA THR A 13 -12.00 -0.42 5.96
C THR A 13 -12.93 -1.54 6.46
N SER A 14 -14.18 -1.22 6.70
CA SER A 14 -15.20 -2.17 7.17
C SER A 14 -15.81 -3.03 6.05
N SER A 15 -15.04 -3.31 5.00
CA SER A 15 -15.52 -4.05 3.83
C SER A 15 -14.41 -4.89 3.21
N ASN A 16 -14.80 -5.91 2.46
CA ASN A 16 -13.88 -6.67 1.61
C ASN A 16 -13.57 -5.85 0.34
N THR A 17 -12.30 -5.59 0.12
CA THR A 17 -11.79 -4.78 -1.00
C THR A 17 -10.92 -5.58 -1.97
N VAL A 18 -10.87 -6.91 -1.80
CA VAL A 18 -10.16 -7.81 -2.72
C VAL A 18 -10.98 -8.06 -3.98
N ALA A 19 -10.31 -8.33 -5.10
CA ALA A 19 -10.95 -8.54 -6.40
C ALA A 19 -12.00 -9.67 -6.38
N GLY A 20 -11.74 -10.75 -5.63
CA GLY A 20 -12.67 -11.86 -5.48
C GLY A 20 -14.03 -11.47 -4.86
N SER A 21 -14.07 -10.41 -4.06
CA SER A 21 -15.32 -9.91 -3.47
C SER A 21 -16.27 -9.29 -4.49
N ALA A 22 -15.75 -8.88 -5.66
CA ALA A 22 -16.59 -8.39 -6.75
C ALA A 22 -17.55 -9.46 -7.27
N CYS A 23 -17.15 -10.71 -7.25
CA CYS A 23 -18.01 -11.83 -7.66
C CYS A 23 -19.23 -11.95 -6.73
N ALA A 24 -18.98 -11.93 -5.42
CA ALA A 24 -20.05 -12.00 -4.42
C ALA A 24 -20.97 -10.77 -4.48
N GLY A 25 -20.38 -9.56 -4.60
CA GLY A 25 -21.13 -8.31 -4.65
C GLY A 25 -21.97 -8.13 -5.92
N ALA A 26 -21.46 -8.62 -7.06
CA ALA A 26 -22.16 -8.52 -8.35
C ALA A 26 -23.06 -9.74 -8.64
N GLY A 27 -22.98 -10.80 -7.84
CA GLY A 27 -23.73 -12.03 -8.05
C GLY A 27 -23.29 -12.81 -9.30
N VAL A 28 -22.00 -12.79 -9.63
CA VAL A 28 -21.42 -13.49 -10.78
C VAL A 28 -20.40 -14.53 -10.34
N GLY A 29 -20.24 -15.56 -11.13
CA GLY A 29 -19.24 -16.59 -10.88
C GLY A 29 -17.81 -16.06 -11.08
N PRO A 30 -16.81 -16.64 -10.38
CA PRO A 30 -15.41 -16.20 -10.50
C PRO A 30 -14.82 -16.40 -11.91
N ASP A 31 -15.39 -17.31 -12.70
CA ASP A 31 -15.04 -17.57 -14.09
C ASP A 31 -15.31 -16.38 -15.03
N LYS A 32 -16.11 -15.40 -14.55
CA LYS A 32 -16.45 -14.20 -15.33
C LYS A 32 -15.41 -13.10 -15.18
N ILE A 33 -14.47 -13.23 -14.24
CA ILE A 33 -13.36 -12.28 -14.09
C ILE A 33 -12.18 -12.80 -14.92
N SER A 34 -12.00 -12.26 -16.11
CA SER A 34 -10.93 -12.65 -17.03
C SER A 34 -9.65 -11.82 -16.85
N TYR A 35 -9.75 -10.64 -16.26
CA TYR A 35 -8.62 -9.72 -16.08
C TYR A 35 -8.79 -8.86 -14.84
N VAL A 36 -7.72 -8.74 -14.04
CA VAL A 36 -7.68 -7.87 -12.87
C VAL A 36 -6.56 -6.85 -13.05
N LEU A 37 -6.92 -5.59 -13.27
CA LEU A 37 -5.99 -4.47 -13.33
C LEU A 37 -5.75 -3.89 -11.94
N GLY A 38 -4.55 -4.05 -11.41
CA GLY A 38 -4.11 -3.39 -10.19
C GLY A 38 -3.66 -1.96 -10.48
N ILE A 39 -4.22 -0.98 -9.77
CA ILE A 39 -3.77 0.41 -9.86
C ILE A 39 -2.95 0.73 -8.62
N THR A 40 -1.73 1.23 -8.79
CA THR A 40 -0.84 1.64 -7.71
C THR A 40 -0.18 2.97 -8.03
N LYS A 41 0.23 3.71 -7.00
CA LYS A 41 1.13 4.86 -7.18
C LYS A 41 2.57 4.39 -7.16
N ALA A 42 3.49 5.19 -7.69
CA ALA A 42 4.93 4.97 -7.63
C ALA A 42 5.53 5.16 -6.21
N TYR A 43 4.74 5.59 -5.26
CA TYR A 43 5.05 5.75 -3.84
C TYR A 43 3.81 5.41 -3.00
N CYS A 44 3.99 5.21 -1.69
CA CYS A 44 2.87 4.88 -0.81
C CYS A 44 2.29 6.11 -0.13
N THR A 45 0.97 6.08 0.08
CA THR A 45 0.28 7.07 0.91
C THR A 45 -0.67 6.38 1.89
N ARG A 46 -0.84 6.99 3.07
CA ARG A 46 -1.81 6.51 4.06
C ARG A 46 -2.57 7.68 4.69
N VAL A 47 -3.85 7.47 4.90
CA VAL A 47 -4.71 8.36 5.68
C VAL A 47 -4.96 7.72 7.04
N GLY A 48 -4.90 8.53 8.11
CA GLY A 48 -5.13 8.05 9.46
C GLY A 48 -3.96 7.24 10.02
N GLU A 49 -4.25 6.51 11.08
CA GLU A 49 -3.27 5.72 11.83
C GLU A 49 -3.00 4.35 11.21
N GLY A 50 -2.12 3.60 11.85
CA GLY A 50 -1.75 2.25 11.47
C GLY A 50 -0.33 2.14 10.94
N PRO A 51 0.18 0.93 10.78
CA PRO A 51 1.55 0.67 10.36
C PRO A 51 1.82 1.19 8.95
N PHE A 52 2.97 1.82 8.80
CA PHE A 52 3.45 2.34 7.52
C PHE A 52 4.98 2.21 7.47
N PRO A 53 5.51 1.01 7.22
CA PRO A 53 6.94 0.73 7.35
C PRO A 53 7.85 1.58 6.47
N THR A 54 7.37 1.99 5.30
CA THR A 54 8.11 2.83 4.34
C THR A 54 7.89 4.33 4.54
N GLU A 55 7.19 4.74 5.61
CA GLU A 55 6.87 6.15 5.87
C GLU A 55 8.11 7.02 5.97
N LEU A 56 8.03 8.23 5.43
CA LEU A 56 9.07 9.24 5.44
C LEU A 56 8.64 10.41 6.32
N HIS A 57 9.53 10.78 7.25
CA HIS A 57 9.35 11.91 8.16
C HIS A 57 10.38 13.02 7.89
N ASP A 58 10.88 13.08 6.67
CA ASP A 58 11.94 13.98 6.20
C ASP A 58 11.44 14.86 5.05
N GLU A 59 12.35 15.66 4.51
CA GLU A 59 12.11 16.56 3.37
C GLU A 59 11.58 15.80 2.13
N THR A 60 12.00 14.55 1.94
CA THR A 60 11.51 13.70 0.84
C THR A 60 10.04 13.39 1.00
N GLY A 61 9.60 13.05 2.22
CA GLY A 61 8.19 12.83 2.53
C GLY A 61 7.33 14.07 2.27
N ASP A 62 7.84 15.24 2.62
CA ASP A 62 7.17 16.50 2.37
C ASP A 62 7.12 16.84 0.87
N LEU A 63 8.20 16.59 0.14
CA LEU A 63 8.25 16.75 -1.31
C LEU A 63 7.21 15.87 -2.01
N LEU A 64 7.13 14.58 -1.67
CA LEU A 64 6.13 13.66 -2.21
C LEU A 64 4.71 14.15 -1.95
N ARG A 65 4.46 14.68 -0.74
CA ARG A 65 3.15 15.22 -0.36
C ARG A 65 2.78 16.44 -1.20
N GLN A 66 3.72 17.37 -1.37
CA GLN A 66 3.47 18.61 -2.11
C GLN A 66 3.35 18.35 -3.61
N LYS A 67 4.34 17.73 -4.24
CA LYS A 67 4.32 17.41 -5.70
C LYS A 67 3.16 16.48 -6.06
N GLY A 68 2.89 15.49 -5.20
CA GLY A 68 1.81 14.54 -5.39
C GLY A 68 0.42 15.11 -5.08
N ASN A 69 0.33 16.32 -4.52
CA ASN A 69 -0.91 16.91 -4.00
C ASN A 69 -1.64 15.94 -3.06
N GLU A 70 -0.88 15.36 -2.11
CA GLU A 70 -1.37 14.31 -1.22
C GLU A 70 -2.07 14.92 0.01
N PHE A 71 -3.24 15.48 -0.25
CA PHE A 71 -4.15 16.05 0.74
C PHE A 71 -5.54 15.44 0.57
N GLY A 72 -6.31 15.44 1.65
CA GLY A 72 -7.71 14.98 1.61
C GLY A 72 -8.57 15.93 0.77
N ALA A 73 -9.32 15.41 -0.19
CA ALA A 73 -10.14 16.23 -1.10
C ALA A 73 -11.18 17.10 -0.38
N VAL A 74 -11.71 16.63 0.75
CA VAL A 74 -12.76 17.33 1.51
C VAL A 74 -12.16 18.08 2.70
N THR A 75 -11.26 17.45 3.44
CA THR A 75 -10.77 17.99 4.71
C THR A 75 -9.45 18.74 4.60
N GLY A 76 -8.76 18.66 3.45
CA GLY A 76 -7.42 19.21 3.26
C GLY A 76 -6.35 18.58 4.15
N ARG A 77 -6.67 17.52 4.93
CA ARG A 77 -5.68 16.87 5.82
C ARG A 77 -4.52 16.28 5.02
N PRO A 78 -3.27 16.53 5.44
CA PRO A 78 -2.10 15.95 4.79
C PRO A 78 -2.13 14.43 4.93
N ARG A 79 -1.81 13.72 3.85
CA ARG A 79 -1.59 12.28 3.87
C ARG A 79 -0.16 11.98 4.30
N ARG A 80 0.02 10.88 5.00
CA ARG A 80 1.32 10.28 5.28
C ARG A 80 1.87 9.76 3.96
N CYS A 81 3.15 10.04 3.66
CA CYS A 81 3.81 9.61 2.43
C CYS A 81 5.03 8.76 2.75
N GLY A 82 5.38 7.84 1.87
CA GLY A 82 6.51 6.96 2.04
C GLY A 82 6.95 6.30 0.74
N TRP A 83 8.09 5.63 0.78
CA TRP A 83 8.60 4.88 -0.36
C TRP A 83 7.65 3.78 -0.79
N PHE A 84 7.77 3.36 -2.04
CA PHE A 84 6.97 2.27 -2.59
C PHE A 84 7.21 0.96 -1.83
N ASP A 85 6.16 0.34 -1.34
CA ASP A 85 6.20 -0.92 -0.62
C ASP A 85 5.97 -2.10 -1.58
N GLY A 86 7.05 -2.60 -2.15
CA GLY A 86 7.01 -3.72 -3.09
C GLY A 86 6.61 -5.04 -2.45
N ALA A 87 6.92 -5.24 -1.15
CA ALA A 87 6.51 -6.43 -0.43
C ALA A 87 4.98 -6.46 -0.23
N ALA A 88 4.38 -5.32 0.19
CA ALA A 88 2.93 -5.19 0.27
C ALA A 88 2.26 -5.35 -1.10
N LEU A 89 2.82 -4.77 -2.15
CA LEU A 89 2.27 -4.93 -3.50
C LEU A 89 2.33 -6.38 -3.98
N ARG A 90 3.45 -7.08 -3.76
CA ARG A 90 3.58 -8.50 -4.11
C ARG A 90 2.48 -9.33 -3.43
N ARG A 91 2.22 -9.06 -2.16
CA ARG A 91 1.12 -9.73 -1.44
C ARG A 91 -0.25 -9.35 -2.01
N ALA A 92 -0.48 -8.09 -2.36
CA ALA A 92 -1.72 -7.65 -3.00
C ALA A 92 -1.93 -8.33 -4.35
N VAL A 93 -0.88 -8.46 -5.17
CA VAL A 93 -0.93 -9.18 -6.46
C VAL A 93 -1.40 -10.62 -6.26
N GLN A 94 -0.82 -11.33 -5.28
CA GLN A 94 -1.19 -12.72 -4.97
C GLN A 94 -2.64 -12.86 -4.53
N ILE A 95 -3.10 -12.03 -3.61
CA ILE A 95 -4.46 -12.10 -3.04
C ILE A 95 -5.52 -11.77 -4.09
N ASN A 96 -5.23 -10.80 -4.94
CA ASN A 96 -6.20 -10.30 -5.91
C ASN A 96 -6.12 -11.00 -7.28
N GLY A 97 -5.12 -11.86 -7.52
CA GLY A 97 -4.90 -12.44 -8.83
C GLY A 97 -4.65 -11.36 -9.91
N ILE A 98 -3.88 -10.33 -9.57
CA ILE A 98 -3.64 -9.20 -10.48
C ILE A 98 -2.92 -9.68 -11.73
N THR A 99 -3.52 -9.39 -12.89
CA THR A 99 -3.02 -9.77 -14.21
C THR A 99 -2.11 -8.69 -14.81
N GLY A 100 -2.35 -7.43 -14.49
CA GLY A 100 -1.52 -6.31 -14.93
C GLY A 100 -1.53 -5.18 -13.91
N LEU A 101 -0.49 -4.34 -13.94
CA LEU A 101 -0.35 -3.18 -13.06
C LEU A 101 -0.31 -1.89 -13.87
N ALA A 102 -1.09 -0.90 -13.44
CA ALA A 102 -0.96 0.48 -13.85
C ALA A 102 -0.27 1.27 -12.74
N VAL A 103 0.98 1.68 -12.97
CA VAL A 103 1.76 2.49 -12.03
C VAL A 103 1.55 3.97 -12.35
N MET A 104 0.97 4.70 -11.42
CA MET A 104 0.62 6.10 -11.58
C MET A 104 1.58 7.01 -10.82
N LYS A 105 1.59 8.30 -11.15
CA LYS A 105 2.33 9.34 -10.45
C LYS A 105 3.85 9.11 -10.40
N LEU A 106 4.41 8.52 -11.43
CA LEU A 106 5.87 8.41 -11.61
C LEU A 106 6.53 9.80 -11.73
N ASP A 107 5.86 10.75 -12.33
CA ASP A 107 6.25 12.15 -12.48
C ASP A 107 6.54 12.85 -11.15
N VAL A 108 5.92 12.41 -10.07
CA VAL A 108 6.17 12.95 -8.72
C VAL A 108 7.58 12.65 -8.23
N LEU A 109 8.18 11.55 -8.71
CA LEU A 109 9.53 11.13 -8.34
C LEU A 109 10.63 11.82 -9.17
N ASP A 110 10.27 12.58 -10.21
CA ASP A 110 11.22 13.28 -11.06
C ASP A 110 12.08 14.26 -10.26
N GLY A 111 13.39 14.24 -10.52
CA GLY A 111 14.35 15.11 -9.86
C GLY A 111 14.82 14.60 -8.48
N LEU A 112 14.40 13.42 -8.05
CA LEU A 112 15.02 12.75 -6.90
C LEU A 112 16.29 12.03 -7.33
N ASP A 113 17.39 12.24 -6.62
CA ASP A 113 18.67 11.56 -6.89
C ASP A 113 18.59 10.06 -6.58
N VAL A 114 17.78 9.68 -5.61
CA VAL A 114 17.60 8.30 -5.16
C VAL A 114 16.13 8.01 -4.93
N VAL A 115 15.66 6.91 -5.48
CA VAL A 115 14.33 6.34 -5.19
C VAL A 115 14.54 4.98 -4.52
N LYS A 116 13.91 4.77 -3.38
CA LYS A 116 14.01 3.50 -2.64
C LYS A 116 12.75 2.67 -2.80
N LEU A 117 12.94 1.37 -2.76
CA LEU A 117 11.88 0.36 -2.88
C LEU A 117 11.92 -0.58 -1.68
N GLY A 118 10.83 -0.69 -0.94
CA GLY A 118 10.70 -1.68 0.12
C GLY A 118 10.58 -3.08 -0.45
N VAL A 119 11.57 -3.93 -0.22
CA VAL A 119 11.62 -5.31 -0.73
C VAL A 119 11.17 -6.35 0.29
N GLY A 120 11.13 -5.97 1.56
CA GLY A 120 10.76 -6.81 2.69
C GLY A 120 10.54 -5.98 3.94
N TYR A 121 10.49 -6.66 5.07
CA TYR A 121 10.30 -6.06 6.39
C TYR A 121 11.33 -6.59 7.38
N LYS A 122 11.82 -5.74 8.28
CA LYS A 122 12.68 -6.12 9.40
C LYS A 122 11.87 -6.13 10.68
N TYR A 123 11.90 -7.26 11.38
CA TYR A 123 11.24 -7.43 12.66
C TYR A 123 12.07 -8.36 13.54
N GLU A 124 12.42 -7.91 14.75
CA GLU A 124 13.22 -8.66 15.73
C GLU A 124 14.54 -9.26 15.17
N GLY A 125 15.16 -8.55 14.22
CA GLY A 125 16.42 -8.98 13.59
C GLY A 125 16.23 -9.90 12.37
N GLU A 126 15.01 -10.33 12.10
CA GLU A 126 14.69 -11.16 10.93
C GLU A 126 14.19 -10.32 9.76
N THR A 127 14.44 -10.80 8.54
CA THR A 127 13.88 -10.24 7.30
C THR A 127 12.68 -11.07 6.87
N LEU A 128 11.52 -10.42 6.76
CA LEU A 128 10.25 -11.03 6.38
C LEU A 128 9.83 -10.56 4.99
N SER A 129 9.33 -11.48 4.17
CA SER A 129 8.78 -11.17 2.84
C SER A 129 7.34 -10.66 2.85
N VAL A 130 6.65 -10.81 3.98
CA VAL A 130 5.26 -10.37 4.18
C VAL A 130 5.13 -9.69 5.55
N MET A 131 4.18 -8.78 5.66
CA MET A 131 3.86 -8.13 6.93
C MET A 131 3.42 -9.17 7.96
N PRO A 132 4.02 -9.21 9.16
CA PRO A 132 3.63 -10.17 10.19
C PRO A 132 2.19 -9.97 10.66
N ALA A 133 1.59 -11.04 11.13
CA ALA A 133 0.29 -10.99 11.78
C ALA A 133 0.39 -10.33 13.17
N GLY A 134 -0.72 -9.76 13.64
CA GLY A 134 -0.79 -9.11 14.94
C GLY A 134 -0.53 -7.60 14.88
N ALA A 135 -1.36 -6.85 15.60
CA ALA A 135 -1.31 -5.37 15.57
C ALA A 135 -0.04 -4.81 16.23
N GLU A 136 0.44 -5.50 17.26
CA GLU A 136 1.62 -5.09 18.03
C GLU A 136 2.91 -5.30 17.23
N CYS A 137 3.06 -6.48 16.63
CA CYS A 137 4.18 -6.80 15.74
C CYS A 137 4.27 -5.78 14.59
N ARG A 138 3.15 -5.44 13.97
CA ARG A 138 3.09 -4.50 12.85
C ARG A 138 3.54 -3.08 13.18
N ARG A 139 3.43 -2.63 14.45
CA ARG A 139 3.92 -1.31 14.89
C ARG A 139 5.44 -1.22 14.97
N GLN A 140 6.11 -2.34 15.15
CA GLN A 140 7.56 -2.43 15.32
C GLN A 140 8.30 -2.74 14.02
N VAL A 141 7.57 -3.09 12.97
CA VAL A 141 8.12 -3.43 11.66
C VAL A 141 8.67 -2.20 10.95
N ARG A 142 9.86 -2.35 10.36
CA ARG A 142 10.48 -1.36 9.46
C ARG A 142 10.62 -1.95 8.07
N ALA A 143 10.61 -1.10 7.05
CA ALA A 143 10.90 -1.54 5.69
C ALA A 143 12.37 -1.93 5.53
N ASP A 144 12.62 -2.94 4.73
CA ASP A 144 13.93 -3.26 4.16
C ASP A 144 14.04 -2.52 2.81
N LEU A 145 14.81 -1.40 2.77
CA LEU A 145 14.89 -0.43 1.68
C LEU A 145 16.21 -0.53 0.92
#